data_876f0b2217d7426eb28da614848d91f0
#
_entry.id   876f0b2217d7426eb28da614848d91f0
#
_cell.length_a   1.000
_cell.length_b   1.000
_cell.length_c   1.000
_cell.angle_alpha   90.00
_cell.angle_beta   90.00
_cell.angle_gamma   90.00
#
_symmetry.space_group_name_H-M   'P 1'
#
loop_
_entity.id
_entity.type
_entity.pdbx_description
1 polymer ?
#
loop_
_entity_poly.entity_id
_entity_poly.type
_entity_poly.pdbx_seq_one_letter_code
_entity_poly.pdbx_strand_id
1 'polypeptide(L)'
;MKKPIIGITLDEEKSKTYSKYPWYAARKNYSESIDLAGGTSIFLPHSSENINQYLNLIDGLVITGGDFDINPEIYGKEISSKFVKLKKERTFFEFEITKKAVDMNLPLLGICGGQQLLNVVLGGTLIQHIPDKIQSNINHEQENPRDQPSHVVKIKKSSNLYKITKSEEMFVNSAHHQSVDNLGKGLKVNSFTEDGVIEGIENPNQKFCIGVQWHPEFLIDDKDLEIFKALVESSRKN
;
A
#
# COMPACT_ATOMS: atom_id res chain seq x y z
N MET A 1 17.59 15.83 -16.08
CA MET A 1 17.67 14.40 -15.69
C MET A 1 16.41 13.69 -16.16
N LYS A 2 16.50 12.41 -16.54
CA LYS A 2 15.32 11.60 -16.92
C LYS A 2 14.45 11.39 -15.68
N LYS A 3 13.14 11.55 -15.82
CA LYS A 3 12.18 11.27 -14.73
C LYS A 3 12.16 9.76 -14.43
N PRO A 4 12.16 9.34 -13.14
CA PRO A 4 11.98 7.93 -12.80
C PRO A 4 10.61 7.41 -13.28
N ILE A 5 10.58 6.16 -13.71
CA ILE A 5 9.35 5.46 -14.11
C ILE A 5 8.85 4.67 -12.92
N ILE A 6 7.65 4.98 -12.46
CA ILE A 6 7.01 4.32 -11.33
C ILE A 6 5.89 3.42 -11.83
N GLY A 7 6.03 2.11 -11.59
CA GLY A 7 4.98 1.13 -11.86
C GLY A 7 3.88 1.22 -10.82
N ILE A 8 2.63 1.15 -11.24
CA ILE A 8 1.45 1.16 -10.36
C ILE A 8 0.63 -0.09 -10.66
N THR A 9 0.33 -0.90 -9.64
CA THR A 9 -0.55 -2.06 -9.80
C THR A 9 -2.00 -1.61 -9.98
N LEU A 10 -2.79 -2.46 -10.61
CA LEU A 10 -4.18 -2.19 -10.95
C LEU A 10 -5.13 -3.01 -10.08
N ASP A 11 -6.36 -2.56 -9.93
CA ASP A 11 -7.47 -3.42 -9.54
C ASP A 11 -8.08 -4.10 -10.76
N GLU A 12 -8.83 -5.17 -10.54
CA GLU A 12 -9.57 -5.90 -11.56
C GLU A 12 -11.05 -5.94 -11.21
N GLU A 13 -11.88 -5.62 -12.19
CA GLU A 13 -13.33 -5.69 -12.08
C GLU A 13 -13.92 -6.67 -13.11
N LYS A 14 -14.73 -7.61 -12.61
CA LYS A 14 -15.25 -8.73 -13.43
C LYS A 14 -16.49 -8.42 -14.23
N SER A 15 -17.06 -7.24 -14.17
CA SER A 15 -18.14 -6.77 -15.02
C SER A 15 -19.24 -5.93 -14.35
N LYS A 16 -20.07 -5.36 -15.17
CA LYS A 16 -21.43 -4.81 -15.02
C LYS A 16 -21.56 -3.30 -14.74
N THR A 17 -20.48 -2.57 -14.49
CA THR A 17 -20.56 -1.11 -14.36
C THR A 17 -20.15 -0.40 -15.65
N TYR A 18 -18.88 -0.47 -16.01
CA TYR A 18 -18.32 0.18 -17.20
C TYR A 18 -18.35 -0.71 -18.44
N SER A 19 -18.02 -2.02 -18.28
CA SER A 19 -17.88 -2.98 -19.40
C SER A 19 -18.59 -4.29 -19.10
N LYS A 20 -19.02 -4.99 -20.17
CA LYS A 20 -19.49 -6.39 -20.10
C LYS A 20 -18.34 -7.40 -19.97
N TYR A 21 -17.11 -6.98 -20.25
CA TYR A 21 -15.89 -7.77 -20.13
C TYR A 21 -15.08 -7.34 -18.93
N PRO A 22 -14.23 -8.21 -18.37
CA PRO A 22 -13.28 -7.82 -17.32
C PRO A 22 -12.42 -6.63 -17.74
N TRP A 23 -12.09 -5.77 -16.80
CA TRP A 23 -11.31 -4.57 -17.06
C TRP A 23 -10.45 -4.22 -15.84
N TYR A 24 -9.33 -3.56 -16.10
CA TYR A 24 -8.48 -3.02 -15.06
C TYR A 24 -8.92 -1.63 -14.64
N ALA A 25 -8.77 -1.34 -13.34
CA ALA A 25 -9.12 -0.06 -12.76
C ALA A 25 -8.01 0.49 -11.87
N ALA A 26 -7.86 1.79 -11.88
CA ALA A 26 -7.13 2.55 -10.88
C ALA A 26 -7.73 3.94 -10.74
N ARG A 27 -7.67 4.52 -9.52
CA ARG A 27 -8.00 5.93 -9.36
C ARG A 27 -6.91 6.78 -10.00
N LYS A 28 -7.29 7.90 -10.61
CA LYS A 28 -6.36 8.87 -11.19
C LYS A 28 -5.37 9.41 -10.18
N ASN A 29 -5.81 9.56 -8.93
CA ASN A 29 -5.02 10.09 -7.81
C ASN A 29 -3.64 9.43 -7.70
N TYR A 30 -3.52 8.12 -7.94
CA TYR A 30 -2.22 7.44 -7.89
C TYR A 30 -1.23 7.98 -8.93
N SER A 31 -1.68 8.09 -10.19
CA SER A 31 -0.83 8.63 -11.26
C SER A 31 -0.54 10.12 -11.09
N GLU A 32 -1.55 10.89 -10.71
CA GLU A 32 -1.42 12.33 -10.45
C GLU A 32 -0.43 12.63 -9.32
N SER A 33 -0.44 11.85 -8.23
CA SER A 33 0.52 11.99 -7.12
C SER A 33 1.95 11.70 -7.56
N ILE A 34 2.18 10.69 -8.40
CA ILE A 34 3.50 10.39 -8.97
C ILE A 34 3.97 11.51 -9.88
N ASP A 35 3.09 12.04 -10.73
CA ASP A 35 3.43 13.13 -11.65
C ASP A 35 3.75 14.43 -10.89
N LEU A 36 2.98 14.76 -9.86
CA LEU A 36 3.23 15.88 -8.95
C LEU A 36 4.56 15.71 -8.18
N ALA A 37 4.91 14.48 -7.82
CA ALA A 37 6.20 14.17 -7.20
C ALA A 37 7.39 14.21 -8.17
N GLY A 38 7.16 14.42 -9.47
CA GLY A 38 8.20 14.52 -10.49
C GLY A 38 8.63 13.19 -11.12
N GLY A 39 7.86 12.13 -10.93
CA GLY A 39 8.01 10.84 -11.62
C GLY A 39 7.28 10.78 -12.96
N THR A 40 7.23 9.60 -13.54
CA THR A 40 6.37 9.22 -14.67
C THR A 40 5.70 7.92 -14.30
N SER A 41 4.37 7.91 -14.24
CA SER A 41 3.60 6.74 -13.86
C SER A 41 3.31 5.83 -15.05
N ILE A 42 3.35 4.50 -14.84
CA ILE A 42 2.83 3.50 -15.77
C ILE A 42 2.01 2.47 -15.01
N PHE A 43 0.90 2.03 -15.60
CA PHE A 43 0.06 0.98 -15.02
C PHE A 43 0.51 -0.40 -15.48
N LEU A 44 0.53 -1.36 -14.54
CA LEU A 44 1.04 -2.71 -14.77
C LEU A 44 -0.14 -3.71 -14.83
N PRO A 45 -0.47 -4.28 -16.01
CA PRO A 45 -1.43 -5.38 -16.10
C PRO A 45 -0.99 -6.63 -15.34
N HIS A 46 -1.95 -7.47 -14.90
CA HIS A 46 -1.68 -8.70 -14.15
C HIS A 46 -1.14 -9.81 -15.08
N SER A 47 0.07 -9.63 -15.59
CA SER A 47 0.75 -10.63 -16.41
C SER A 47 1.95 -11.19 -15.65
N SER A 48 1.76 -12.35 -15.00
CA SER A 48 2.79 -12.96 -14.16
C SER A 48 4.05 -13.37 -14.93
N GLU A 49 3.90 -13.75 -16.21
CA GLU A 49 5.03 -14.06 -17.11
C GLU A 49 5.89 -12.84 -17.46
N ASN A 50 5.30 -11.62 -17.38
CA ASN A 50 5.99 -10.38 -17.71
C ASN A 50 6.57 -9.64 -16.49
N ILE A 51 6.46 -10.18 -15.27
CA ILE A 51 6.94 -9.50 -14.04
C ILE A 51 8.40 -9.07 -14.16
N ASN A 52 9.28 -9.91 -14.67
CA ASN A 52 10.70 -9.56 -14.82
C ASN A 52 10.89 -8.40 -15.82
N GLN A 53 10.10 -8.34 -16.87
CA GLN A 53 10.13 -7.25 -17.85
C GLN A 53 9.61 -5.95 -17.25
N TYR A 54 8.53 -6.02 -16.47
CA TYR A 54 8.01 -4.86 -15.74
C TYR A 54 9.05 -4.30 -14.77
N LEU A 55 9.67 -5.15 -13.95
CA LEU A 55 10.68 -4.73 -12.99
C LEU A 55 11.94 -4.15 -13.65
N ASN A 56 12.30 -4.59 -14.85
CA ASN A 56 13.40 -4.00 -15.62
C ASN A 56 13.03 -2.64 -16.24
N LEU A 57 11.76 -2.38 -16.48
CA LEU A 57 11.26 -1.15 -17.08
C LEU A 57 11.10 -0.02 -16.07
N ILE A 58 10.71 -0.34 -14.82
CA ILE A 58 10.39 0.62 -13.78
C ILE A 58 11.60 0.92 -12.87
N ASP A 59 11.59 2.08 -12.27
CA ASP A 59 12.60 2.54 -11.30
C ASP A 59 12.07 2.51 -9.86
N GLY A 60 10.75 2.34 -9.68
CA GLY A 60 10.06 2.18 -8.40
C GLY A 60 8.66 1.58 -8.59
N LEU A 61 8.05 1.13 -7.50
CA LEU A 61 6.77 0.40 -7.54
C LEU A 61 5.80 0.95 -6.49
N VAL A 62 4.55 1.15 -6.89
CA VAL A 62 3.41 1.39 -6.00
C VAL A 62 2.48 0.20 -6.07
N ILE A 63 2.23 -0.45 -4.93
CA ILE A 63 1.18 -1.46 -4.75
C ILE A 63 -0.05 -0.75 -4.22
N THR A 64 -1.13 -0.76 -4.97
CA THR A 64 -2.34 0.01 -4.67
C THR A 64 -3.26 -0.70 -3.68
N GLY A 65 -4.13 0.07 -3.03
CA GLY A 65 -5.29 -0.46 -2.32
C GLY A 65 -6.38 -0.98 -3.27
N GLY A 66 -7.48 -1.45 -2.69
CA GLY A 66 -8.64 -1.93 -3.44
C GLY A 66 -9.68 -2.56 -2.52
N ASP A 67 -10.86 -2.86 -3.05
CA ASP A 67 -11.93 -3.56 -2.31
C ASP A 67 -11.71 -5.08 -2.37
N PHE A 68 -10.63 -5.54 -1.76
CA PHE A 68 -10.28 -6.96 -1.66
C PHE A 68 -9.34 -7.19 -0.48
N ASP A 69 -9.27 -8.45 -0.07
CA ASP A 69 -8.44 -8.93 1.03
C ASP A 69 -7.38 -9.91 0.55
N ILE A 70 -6.26 -9.90 1.24
CA ILE A 70 -5.20 -10.90 1.00
C ILE A 70 -5.70 -12.25 1.52
N ASN A 71 -5.61 -13.29 0.67
CA ASN A 71 -6.06 -14.63 1.05
C ASN A 71 -5.33 -15.13 2.30
N PRO A 72 -6.04 -15.40 3.41
CA PRO A 72 -5.44 -15.88 4.66
C PRO A 72 -4.56 -17.13 4.52
N GLU A 73 -4.85 -18.02 3.57
CA GLU A 73 -4.05 -19.20 3.31
C GLU A 73 -2.59 -18.87 2.96
N ILE A 74 -2.33 -17.69 2.33
CA ILE A 74 -0.97 -17.26 1.93
C ILE A 74 -0.09 -17.02 3.18
N TYR A 75 -0.69 -16.61 4.30
CA TYR A 75 0.02 -16.41 5.56
C TYR A 75 -0.31 -17.46 6.63
N GLY A 76 -0.77 -18.66 6.17
CA GLY A 76 -0.96 -19.84 7.02
C GLY A 76 -2.14 -19.75 7.99
N LYS A 77 -3.19 -19.01 7.63
CA LYS A 77 -4.43 -18.88 8.41
C LYS A 77 -5.63 -19.36 7.60
N GLU A 78 -6.65 -19.84 8.30
CA GLU A 78 -7.97 -20.07 7.73
C GLU A 78 -8.75 -18.75 7.63
N ILE A 79 -9.77 -18.71 6.76
CA ILE A 79 -10.71 -17.57 6.70
C ILE A 79 -11.53 -17.59 7.98
N SER A 80 -11.36 -16.60 8.84
CA SER A 80 -12.04 -16.48 10.14
C SER A 80 -13.12 -15.39 10.17
N SER A 81 -13.16 -14.52 9.14
CA SER A 81 -14.17 -13.47 9.04
C SER A 81 -15.03 -13.62 7.79
N LYS A 82 -16.35 -13.43 7.92
CA LYS A 82 -17.31 -13.43 6.81
C LYS A 82 -17.16 -12.22 5.86
N PHE A 83 -16.38 -11.23 6.27
CA PHE A 83 -16.13 -10.01 5.49
C PHE A 83 -14.99 -10.16 4.50
N VAL A 84 -14.24 -11.27 4.55
CA VAL A 84 -13.11 -11.52 3.64
C VAL A 84 -13.59 -11.65 2.19
N LYS A 85 -13.05 -10.80 1.32
CA LYS A 85 -13.34 -10.77 -0.12
C LYS A 85 -12.04 -11.00 -0.91
N LEU A 86 -11.99 -12.05 -1.71
CA LEU A 86 -10.76 -12.45 -2.40
C LEU A 86 -10.77 -12.06 -3.89
N LYS A 87 -9.63 -11.51 -4.36
CA LYS A 87 -9.29 -11.35 -5.78
C LYS A 87 -8.01 -12.14 -6.06
N LYS A 88 -8.15 -13.44 -6.33
CA LYS A 88 -7.03 -14.40 -6.39
C LYS A 88 -5.97 -14.05 -7.43
N GLU A 89 -6.38 -13.66 -8.63
CA GLU A 89 -5.47 -13.34 -9.74
C GLU A 89 -4.65 -12.08 -9.42
N ARG A 90 -5.29 -11.02 -8.93
CA ARG A 90 -4.65 -9.81 -8.48
C ARG A 90 -3.65 -10.11 -7.36
N THR A 91 -4.11 -10.81 -6.31
CA THR A 91 -3.26 -11.14 -5.15
C THR A 91 -2.03 -11.93 -5.57
N PHE A 92 -2.18 -12.91 -6.47
CA PHE A 92 -1.06 -13.71 -6.95
C PHE A 92 -0.04 -12.86 -7.71
N PHE A 93 -0.50 -12.04 -8.66
CA PHE A 93 0.38 -11.15 -9.41
C PHE A 93 1.11 -10.15 -8.50
N GLU A 94 0.36 -9.48 -7.62
CA GLU A 94 0.93 -8.48 -6.70
C GLU A 94 1.88 -9.12 -5.69
N PHE A 95 1.62 -10.34 -5.22
CA PHE A 95 2.52 -11.08 -4.34
C PHE A 95 3.87 -11.35 -5.02
N GLU A 96 3.86 -11.88 -6.24
CA GLU A 96 5.06 -12.23 -6.99
C GLU A 96 5.88 -11.00 -7.37
N ILE A 97 5.24 -9.93 -7.85
CA ILE A 97 5.96 -8.70 -8.22
C ILE A 97 6.53 -8.00 -7.00
N THR A 98 5.79 -7.95 -5.88
CA THR A 98 6.25 -7.34 -4.62
C THR A 98 7.45 -8.10 -4.07
N LYS A 99 7.40 -9.43 -4.03
CA LYS A 99 8.51 -10.27 -3.57
C LYS A 99 9.78 -9.98 -4.35
N LYS A 100 9.70 -10.02 -5.68
CA LYS A 100 10.85 -9.73 -6.54
C LYS A 100 11.34 -8.29 -6.41
N ALA A 101 10.46 -7.31 -6.28
CA ALA A 101 10.82 -5.91 -6.08
C ALA A 101 11.62 -5.73 -4.76
N VAL A 102 11.19 -6.39 -3.68
CA VAL A 102 11.92 -6.39 -2.40
C VAL A 102 13.29 -7.07 -2.55
N ASP A 103 13.37 -8.23 -3.21
CA ASP A 103 14.63 -8.95 -3.43
C ASP A 103 15.62 -8.12 -4.26
N MET A 104 15.12 -7.31 -5.19
CA MET A 104 15.91 -6.38 -6.02
C MET A 104 16.25 -5.04 -5.32
N ASN A 105 15.79 -4.83 -4.09
CA ASN A 105 15.89 -3.54 -3.40
C ASN A 105 15.33 -2.36 -4.23
N LEU A 106 14.25 -2.63 -4.99
CA LEU A 106 13.55 -1.62 -5.76
C LEU A 106 12.72 -0.74 -4.82
N PRO A 107 12.78 0.61 -4.94
CA PRO A 107 11.92 1.50 -4.16
C PRO A 107 10.45 1.11 -4.28
N LEU A 108 9.78 0.88 -3.12
CA LEU A 108 8.44 0.34 -3.05
C LEU A 108 7.57 1.09 -2.02
N LEU A 109 6.38 1.52 -2.45
CA LEU A 109 5.32 2.07 -1.61
C LEU A 109 4.10 1.15 -1.66
N GLY A 110 3.72 0.59 -0.50
CA GLY A 110 2.46 -0.14 -0.35
C GLY A 110 1.37 0.75 0.25
N ILE A 111 0.23 0.87 -0.41
CA ILE A 111 -0.89 1.71 0.03
C ILE A 111 -2.08 0.83 0.39
N CYS A 112 -2.59 0.94 1.60
CA CYS A 112 -3.74 0.20 2.13
C CYS A 112 -3.56 -1.33 1.96
N GLY A 113 -4.28 -1.97 1.05
CA GLY A 113 -4.06 -3.39 0.70
C GLY A 113 -2.62 -3.70 0.29
N GLY A 114 -1.92 -2.75 -0.34
CA GLY A 114 -0.51 -2.88 -0.71
C GLY A 114 0.43 -2.93 0.50
N GLN A 115 0.14 -2.22 1.59
CA GLN A 115 0.86 -2.36 2.86
C GLN A 115 0.65 -3.75 3.45
N GLN A 116 -0.60 -4.21 3.47
CA GLN A 116 -0.97 -5.52 3.99
C GLN A 116 -0.27 -6.63 3.22
N LEU A 117 -0.26 -6.51 1.89
CA LEU A 117 0.45 -7.45 1.02
C LEU A 117 1.96 -7.45 1.27
N LEU A 118 2.59 -6.29 1.41
CA LEU A 118 4.01 -6.17 1.73
C LEU A 118 4.35 -6.92 3.02
N ASN A 119 3.51 -6.77 4.06
CA ASN A 119 3.67 -7.50 5.31
C ASN A 119 3.61 -9.02 5.10
N VAL A 120 2.63 -9.51 4.34
CA VAL A 120 2.43 -10.93 4.06
C VAL A 120 3.56 -11.51 3.21
N VAL A 121 4.02 -10.80 2.19
CA VAL A 121 5.16 -11.19 1.34
C VAL A 121 6.42 -11.43 2.17
N LEU A 122 6.60 -10.67 3.24
CA LEU A 122 7.73 -10.81 4.16
C LEU A 122 7.46 -11.78 5.32
N GLY A 123 6.37 -12.54 5.28
CA GLY A 123 6.03 -13.60 6.23
C GLY A 123 5.26 -13.12 7.47
N GLY A 124 4.69 -11.92 7.43
CA GLY A 124 3.78 -11.41 8.45
C GLY A 124 2.35 -11.93 8.30
N THR A 125 1.48 -11.58 9.25
CA THR A 125 0.06 -11.96 9.28
C THR A 125 -0.84 -10.73 9.38
N LEU A 126 -2.14 -10.92 9.12
CA LEU A 126 -3.14 -9.86 9.16
C LEU A 126 -4.24 -10.15 10.19
N ILE A 127 -4.81 -9.10 10.72
CA ILE A 127 -6.14 -9.09 11.35
C ILE A 127 -7.14 -9.04 10.20
N GLN A 128 -7.96 -10.09 10.07
CA GLN A 128 -8.89 -10.23 8.94
C GLN A 128 -10.11 -9.30 9.04
N HIS A 129 -10.45 -8.86 10.24
CA HIS A 129 -11.47 -7.84 10.49
C HIS A 129 -11.18 -7.18 11.84
N ILE A 130 -10.86 -5.91 11.82
CA ILE A 130 -10.43 -5.16 13.02
C ILE A 130 -11.46 -5.26 14.14
N PRO A 131 -12.79 -5.06 13.91
CA PRO A 131 -13.79 -5.15 14.96
C PRO A 131 -13.90 -6.52 15.64
N ASP A 132 -13.51 -7.61 14.98
CA ASP A 132 -13.51 -8.95 15.55
C ASP A 132 -12.38 -9.15 16.59
N LYS A 133 -11.34 -8.31 16.54
CA LYS A 133 -10.14 -8.46 17.38
C LYS A 133 -9.85 -7.27 18.29
N ILE A 134 -10.18 -6.07 17.87
CA ILE A 134 -9.86 -4.81 18.57
C ILE A 134 -11.17 -4.07 18.85
N GLN A 135 -11.47 -3.87 20.13
CA GLN A 135 -12.54 -2.97 20.52
C GLN A 135 -12.03 -1.53 20.47
N SER A 136 -12.58 -0.73 19.57
CA SER A 136 -12.13 0.63 19.30
C SER A 136 -13.30 1.58 19.09
N ASN A 137 -13.08 2.84 19.44
CA ASN A 137 -13.95 3.96 19.05
C ASN A 137 -13.47 4.63 17.76
N ILE A 138 -12.33 4.20 17.20
CA ILE A 138 -11.81 4.70 15.93
C ILE A 138 -12.46 3.89 14.81
N ASN A 139 -13.12 4.59 13.89
CA ASN A 139 -13.69 3.95 12.71
C ASN A 139 -12.64 3.91 11.59
N HIS A 140 -12.11 2.71 11.29
CA HIS A 140 -11.15 2.48 10.21
C HIS A 140 -11.81 2.35 8.83
N GLU A 141 -13.14 2.27 8.75
CA GLU A 141 -13.93 2.40 7.53
C GLU A 141 -14.78 3.67 7.62
N GLN A 142 -14.17 4.84 7.34
CA GLN A 142 -14.83 6.13 7.48
C GLN A 142 -16.15 6.24 6.68
N GLU A 143 -17.14 6.87 7.27
CA GLU A 143 -18.44 7.13 6.63
C GLU A 143 -18.44 8.39 5.75
N ASN A 144 -17.60 9.37 6.09
CA ASN A 144 -17.42 10.58 5.32
C ASN A 144 -16.61 10.32 4.04
N PRO A 145 -16.64 11.24 3.05
CA PRO A 145 -15.87 11.09 1.80
C PRO A 145 -14.36 10.86 2.04
N ARG A 146 -13.74 10.03 1.21
CA ARG A 146 -12.32 9.63 1.36
C ARG A 146 -11.33 10.76 1.07
N ASP A 147 -11.76 11.86 0.51
CA ASP A 147 -11.00 13.11 0.35
C ASP A 147 -11.05 14.00 1.60
N GLN A 148 -11.54 13.47 2.72
CA GLN A 148 -11.59 14.12 4.02
C GLN A 148 -10.88 13.25 5.07
N PRO A 149 -10.28 13.88 6.11
CA PRO A 149 -9.62 13.12 7.18
C PRO A 149 -10.63 12.36 8.05
N SER A 150 -10.20 11.22 8.59
CA SER A 150 -10.96 10.36 9.48
C SER A 150 -10.39 10.37 10.89
N HIS A 151 -9.11 10.04 11.03
CA HIS A 151 -8.47 9.93 12.33
C HIS A 151 -7.00 10.41 12.30
N VAL A 152 -6.38 10.42 13.47
CA VAL A 152 -4.97 10.76 13.65
C VAL A 152 -4.14 9.49 13.69
N VAL A 153 -3.03 9.45 12.95
CA VAL A 153 -1.97 8.46 13.10
C VAL A 153 -0.77 9.07 13.83
N LYS A 154 -0.19 8.31 14.76
CA LYS A 154 1.04 8.66 15.46
C LYS A 154 2.24 8.06 14.74
N ILE A 155 3.23 8.89 14.40
CA ILE A 155 4.42 8.49 13.64
C ILE A 155 5.61 8.33 14.59
N LYS A 156 6.33 7.22 14.48
CA LYS A 156 7.51 6.97 15.31
C LYS A 156 8.68 7.84 14.89
N LYS A 157 9.24 8.64 15.79
CA LYS A 157 10.41 9.53 15.55
C LYS A 157 11.64 8.81 14.94
N SER A 158 11.80 7.53 15.23
CA SER A 158 12.92 6.73 14.72
C SER A 158 12.70 6.18 13.31
N SER A 159 11.53 6.43 12.70
CA SER A 159 11.16 5.88 11.41
C SER A 159 11.68 6.70 10.22
N ASN A 160 11.76 6.08 9.05
CA ASN A 160 11.97 6.78 7.81
C ASN A 160 10.75 7.62 7.42
N LEU A 161 9.55 7.16 7.73
CA LEU A 161 8.32 7.94 7.55
C LEU A 161 8.42 9.28 8.27
N TYR A 162 8.89 9.31 9.52
CA TYR A 162 9.13 10.57 10.26
C TYR A 162 10.16 11.47 9.57
N LYS A 163 11.25 10.88 9.05
CA LYS A 163 12.27 11.67 8.33
C LYS A 163 11.70 12.33 7.07
N ILE A 164 10.70 11.71 6.43
CA ILE A 164 10.02 12.21 5.25
C ILE A 164 9.00 13.29 5.63
N THR A 165 8.09 12.96 6.53
CA THR A 165 6.95 13.82 6.87
C THR A 165 7.31 14.97 7.83
N LYS A 166 8.39 14.82 8.61
CA LYS A 166 8.82 15.74 9.68
C LYS A 166 7.70 16.00 10.72
N SER A 167 6.80 15.02 10.90
CA SER A 167 5.66 15.14 11.81
C SER A 167 5.54 13.93 12.72
N GLU A 168 5.13 14.15 13.96
CA GLU A 168 4.82 13.08 14.91
C GLU A 168 3.39 12.57 14.75
N GLU A 169 2.54 13.34 14.10
CA GLU A 169 1.13 13.03 13.87
C GLU A 169 0.70 13.50 12.47
N MET A 170 -0.24 12.77 11.85
CA MET A 170 -0.93 13.18 10.64
C MET A 170 -2.42 12.88 10.77
N PHE A 171 -3.26 13.77 10.18
CA PHE A 171 -4.66 13.46 9.94
C PHE A 171 -4.78 12.73 8.62
N VAL A 172 -5.34 11.52 8.64
CA VAL A 172 -5.42 10.65 7.48
C VAL A 172 -6.85 10.21 7.20
N ASN A 173 -7.13 9.85 5.96
CA ASN A 173 -8.36 9.11 5.60
C ASN A 173 -8.22 7.64 5.98
N SER A 174 -9.33 6.91 6.01
CA SER A 174 -9.34 5.52 6.41
C SER A 174 -10.44 4.73 5.70
N ALA A 175 -10.07 3.64 5.05
CA ALA A 175 -11.00 2.79 4.34
C ALA A 175 -10.50 1.35 4.32
N HIS A 176 -10.36 0.76 5.51
CA HIS A 176 -9.89 -0.61 5.67
C HIS A 176 -10.51 -1.29 6.88
N HIS A 177 -10.89 -2.53 6.74
CA HIS A 177 -11.36 -3.38 7.85
C HIS A 177 -10.32 -4.40 8.30
N GLN A 178 -9.23 -4.55 7.55
CA GLN A 178 -8.06 -5.37 7.88
C GLN A 178 -6.89 -4.51 8.33
N SER A 179 -5.95 -5.09 9.05
CA SER A 179 -4.68 -4.45 9.40
C SER A 179 -3.57 -5.48 9.58
N VAL A 180 -2.33 -5.00 9.68
CA VAL A 180 -1.17 -5.81 10.05
C VAL A 180 -1.36 -6.36 11.47
N ASP A 181 -1.11 -7.68 11.66
CA ASP A 181 -1.09 -8.35 12.96
C ASP A 181 0.36 -8.59 13.42
N ASN A 182 0.99 -9.63 12.91
CA ASN A 182 2.42 -9.87 13.17
C ASN A 182 3.25 -9.34 12.02
N LEU A 183 4.33 -8.65 12.34
CA LEU A 183 5.23 -8.08 11.33
C LEU A 183 5.99 -9.15 10.56
N GLY A 184 6.14 -8.93 9.27
CA GLY A 184 7.04 -9.68 8.41
C GLY A 184 8.51 -9.42 8.73
N LYS A 185 9.38 -10.27 8.20
CA LYS A 185 10.83 -10.23 8.46
C LYS A 185 11.44 -8.91 8.00
N GLY A 186 12.16 -8.25 8.91
CA GLY A 186 12.86 -6.99 8.63
C GLY A 186 11.98 -5.75 8.69
N LEU A 187 10.67 -5.90 8.83
CA LEU A 187 9.75 -4.78 8.96
C LEU A 187 9.75 -4.19 10.37
N LYS A 188 9.47 -2.90 10.44
CA LYS A 188 9.22 -2.14 11.67
C LYS A 188 7.95 -1.32 11.52
N VAL A 189 7.20 -1.16 12.61
CA VAL A 189 6.08 -0.22 12.66
C VAL A 189 6.62 1.20 12.57
N ASN A 190 6.13 1.99 11.62
CA ASN A 190 6.46 3.40 11.49
C ASN A 190 5.33 4.32 11.98
N SER A 191 4.06 3.85 11.94
CA SER A 191 2.92 4.61 12.46
C SER A 191 1.81 3.69 12.99
N PHE A 192 0.95 4.23 13.88
CA PHE A 192 -0.12 3.50 14.55
C PHE A 192 -1.19 4.47 15.09
N THR A 193 -2.39 3.97 15.34
CA THR A 193 -3.48 4.70 16.00
C THR A 193 -3.50 4.45 17.50
N GLU A 194 -4.29 5.24 18.23
CA GLU A 194 -4.38 5.16 19.70
C GLU A 194 -4.93 3.81 20.19
N ASP A 195 -5.78 3.15 19.40
CA ASP A 195 -6.29 1.80 19.68
C ASP A 195 -5.28 0.68 19.36
N GLY A 196 -4.08 1.05 18.90
CA GLY A 196 -2.98 0.13 18.63
C GLY A 196 -3.00 -0.51 17.24
N VAL A 197 -3.91 -0.12 16.35
CA VAL A 197 -3.89 -0.58 14.96
C VAL A 197 -2.62 -0.06 14.26
N ILE A 198 -1.92 -0.94 13.57
CA ILE A 198 -0.73 -0.60 12.81
C ILE A 198 -1.15 0.09 11.51
N GLU A 199 -0.80 1.36 11.41
CA GLU A 199 -1.13 2.23 10.28
C GLU A 199 0.02 2.38 9.29
N GLY A 200 1.21 1.94 9.66
CA GLY A 200 2.34 1.97 8.75
C GLY A 200 3.48 1.05 9.16
N ILE A 201 4.16 0.54 8.15
CA ILE A 201 5.32 -0.34 8.27
C ILE A 201 6.44 0.13 7.34
N GLU A 202 7.68 -0.20 7.66
CA GLU A 202 8.82 0.05 6.79
C GLU A 202 9.92 -1.00 6.95
N ASN A 203 10.69 -1.24 5.90
CA ASN A 203 11.94 -1.98 6.00
C ASN A 203 13.13 -0.99 5.94
N PRO A 204 13.74 -0.65 7.07
CA PRO A 204 14.82 0.35 7.10
C PRO A 204 16.12 -0.11 6.44
N ASN A 205 16.23 -1.38 6.08
CA ASN A 205 17.40 -1.94 5.39
C ASN A 205 17.29 -1.86 3.86
N GLN A 206 16.15 -1.42 3.34
CA GLN A 206 15.90 -1.23 1.91
C GLN A 206 16.09 0.24 1.54
N LYS A 207 16.40 0.51 0.27
CA LYS A 207 16.56 1.87 -0.27
C LYS A 207 15.35 2.77 0.01
N PHE A 208 14.16 2.23 -0.24
CA PHE A 208 12.87 2.78 0.12
C PHE A 208 11.86 1.63 0.12
N CYS A 209 11.32 1.29 1.26
CA CYS A 209 10.30 0.25 1.39
C CYS A 209 9.38 0.66 2.54
N ILE A 210 8.27 1.31 2.19
CA ILE A 210 7.30 1.89 3.13
C ILE A 210 5.91 1.39 2.75
N GLY A 211 5.14 1.00 3.75
CA GLY A 211 3.71 0.78 3.66
C GLY A 211 2.97 1.77 4.54
N VAL A 212 1.83 2.27 4.06
CA VAL A 212 0.88 3.10 4.80
C VAL A 212 -0.52 2.53 4.63
N GLN A 213 -1.32 2.53 5.71
CA GLN A 213 -2.65 1.92 5.69
C GLN A 213 -3.71 2.88 5.14
N TRP A 214 -3.51 4.19 5.28
CA TRP A 214 -4.36 5.20 4.67
C TRP A 214 -4.09 5.37 3.17
N HIS A 215 -4.79 6.31 2.56
CA HIS A 215 -4.72 6.61 1.14
C HIS A 215 -4.07 7.98 0.88
N PRO A 216 -2.71 8.07 0.88
CA PRO A 216 -1.99 9.33 0.69
C PRO A 216 -2.19 9.92 -0.72
N GLU A 217 -2.67 9.12 -1.69
CA GLU A 217 -2.98 9.60 -3.04
C GLU A 217 -4.12 10.63 -3.11
N PHE A 218 -4.87 10.81 -2.01
CA PHE A 218 -5.88 11.87 -1.91
C PHE A 218 -5.28 13.22 -1.51
N LEU A 219 -4.02 13.27 -1.06
CA LEU A 219 -3.28 14.48 -0.69
C LEU A 219 -4.05 15.35 0.32
N ILE A 220 -4.60 14.74 1.37
CA ILE A 220 -5.37 15.41 2.41
C ILE A 220 -4.46 16.27 3.28
N ASP A 221 -3.29 15.74 3.62
CA ASP A 221 -2.22 16.48 4.31
C ASP A 221 -1.07 16.72 3.31
N ASP A 222 -0.44 17.91 3.39
CA ASP A 222 0.71 18.25 2.52
C ASP A 222 1.84 17.22 2.61
N LYS A 223 1.93 16.51 3.74
CA LYS A 223 2.92 15.45 3.98
C LYS A 223 2.65 14.17 3.17
N ASP A 224 1.42 13.96 2.70
CA ASP A 224 1.11 12.85 1.80
C ASP A 224 1.93 12.94 0.51
N LEU A 225 2.06 14.14 -0.07
CA LEU A 225 2.88 14.36 -1.26
C LEU A 225 4.38 14.10 -0.99
N GLU A 226 4.86 14.39 0.23
CA GLU A 226 6.27 14.14 0.57
C GLU A 226 6.61 12.64 0.56
N ILE A 227 5.64 11.76 0.84
CA ILE A 227 5.84 10.30 0.73
C ILE A 227 6.09 9.91 -0.73
N PHE A 228 5.31 10.45 -1.66
CA PHE A 228 5.50 10.20 -3.10
C PHE A 228 6.80 10.83 -3.63
N LYS A 229 7.16 12.04 -3.17
CA LYS A 229 8.45 12.67 -3.51
C LYS A 229 9.62 11.82 -3.04
N ALA A 230 9.55 11.26 -1.84
CA ALA A 230 10.61 10.40 -1.30
C ALA A 230 10.73 9.09 -2.10
N LEU A 231 9.62 8.48 -2.53
CA LEU A 231 9.63 7.34 -3.44
C LEU A 231 10.32 7.70 -4.76
N VAL A 232 9.88 8.79 -5.42
CA VAL A 232 10.42 9.22 -6.72
C VAL A 232 11.91 9.57 -6.61
N GLU A 233 12.32 10.27 -5.56
CA GLU A 233 13.74 10.59 -5.34
C GLU A 233 14.58 9.33 -5.12
N SER A 234 14.06 8.39 -4.32
CA SER A 234 14.71 7.10 -4.11
C SER A 234 14.75 6.24 -5.38
N SER A 235 13.89 6.50 -6.35
CA SER A 235 13.85 5.79 -7.64
C SER A 235 14.82 6.39 -8.69
N ARG A 236 15.49 7.50 -8.40
CA ARG A 236 16.49 8.05 -9.32
C ARG A 236 17.70 7.10 -9.43
N LYS A 237 18.10 6.85 -10.66
CA LYS A 237 19.39 6.20 -10.95
C LYS A 237 20.49 7.24 -10.85
N ASN A 238 21.52 6.92 -10.10
CA ASN A 238 22.74 7.72 -10.04
C ASN A 238 23.47 7.72 -11.38
#